data_3a5a58f91a949a9614be8e6c4907b88c
#
_entry.id   3a5a58f91a949a9614be8e6c4907b88c
#
_cell.length_a   1.000
_cell.length_b   1.000
_cell.length_c   1.000
_cell.angle_alpha   90.00
_cell.angle_beta   90.00
_cell.angle_gamma   90.00
#
_symmetry.space_group_name_H-M   'P 1'
#
loop_
_entity.id
_entity.type
_entity.pdbx_description
1 polymer ?
#
loop_
_entity_poly.entity_id
_entity_poly.type
_entity_poly.pdbx_seq_one_letter_code
_entity_poly.pdbx_strand_id
1 'polypeptide(L)'
;MKFTLNYLMIKRLGETGGFEYNDISPMNELAPDTEELINGLPVDILSETDEILKTQGITDGELKPAKPISAFIKALFAPEKCLRAELKEENGSSDVYFIPFDGAWLMMNAKHGELTAAGPVSYEIAKEYIKAALSSALENGVLSVQYRDEKCKRSVTVTNAEEGYAFFGSLFDKAERKERVYIHSFAKTEENKKHIAKMLTGEKGFELPEGENEQQDRLSAKRVLRGIGIALLVNICAAVIVAVLKAVL
;
A
#
# COMPACT_ATOMS: atom_id res chain seq x y z
N MET A 1 -13.43 -3.00 -16.15
CA MET A 1 -13.97 -3.86 -15.08
C MET A 1 -13.95 -3.05 -13.79
N LYS A 2 -15.02 -3.11 -13.01
CA LYS A 2 -15.07 -2.49 -11.67
C LYS A 2 -15.88 -3.41 -10.76
N PHE A 3 -15.35 -3.75 -9.60
CA PHE A 3 -16.05 -4.55 -8.59
C PHE A 3 -15.49 -4.26 -7.20
N THR A 4 -16.28 -4.60 -6.20
CA THR A 4 -15.90 -4.47 -4.78
C THR A 4 -16.10 -5.83 -4.12
N LEU A 5 -15.07 -6.30 -3.41
CA LEU A 5 -15.09 -7.54 -2.63
C LEU A 5 -14.57 -7.25 -1.23
N ASN A 6 -15.18 -7.84 -0.21
CA ASN A 6 -14.59 -7.82 1.12
C ASN A 6 -13.43 -8.84 1.22
N TYR A 7 -12.60 -8.70 2.25
CA TYR A 7 -11.41 -9.54 2.39
C TYR A 7 -11.75 -11.02 2.60
N LEU A 8 -12.88 -11.34 3.24
CA LEU A 8 -13.36 -12.71 3.41
C LEU A 8 -13.72 -13.34 2.06
N MET A 9 -14.44 -12.60 1.19
CA MET A 9 -14.76 -13.07 -0.17
C MET A 9 -13.49 -13.33 -0.98
N ILE A 10 -12.50 -12.41 -0.90
CA ILE A 10 -11.22 -12.56 -1.61
C ILE A 10 -10.49 -13.79 -1.12
N LYS A 11 -10.39 -13.99 0.20
CA LYS A 11 -9.75 -15.17 0.78
C LYS A 11 -10.46 -16.45 0.35
N ARG A 12 -11.78 -16.48 0.42
CA ARG A 12 -12.57 -17.62 0.01
C ARG A 12 -12.39 -17.98 -1.47
N LEU A 13 -12.33 -16.96 -2.34
CA LEU A 13 -12.03 -17.14 -3.76
C LEU A 13 -10.61 -17.67 -4.00
N GLY A 14 -9.65 -17.26 -3.18
CA GLY A 14 -8.29 -17.80 -3.21
C GLY A 14 -8.24 -19.27 -2.86
N GLU A 15 -8.88 -19.66 -1.76
CA GLU A 15 -8.96 -21.05 -1.29
C GLU A 15 -9.63 -21.96 -2.32
N THR A 16 -10.83 -21.59 -2.80
CA THR A 16 -11.58 -22.37 -3.78
C THR A 16 -10.93 -22.40 -5.16
N GLY A 17 -10.17 -21.37 -5.51
CA GLY A 17 -9.36 -21.29 -6.72
C GLY A 17 -8.01 -21.99 -6.64
N GLY A 18 -7.59 -22.42 -5.45
CA GLY A 18 -6.28 -23.02 -5.22
C GLY A 18 -5.12 -22.05 -5.43
N PHE A 19 -5.31 -20.76 -5.10
CA PHE A 19 -4.28 -19.74 -5.22
C PHE A 19 -3.56 -19.51 -3.89
N GLU A 20 -2.25 -19.37 -3.93
CA GLU A 20 -1.40 -19.05 -2.78
C GLU A 20 -0.84 -17.63 -2.91
N TYR A 21 -0.63 -16.96 -1.76
CA TYR A 21 0.01 -15.65 -1.73
C TYR A 21 1.52 -15.78 -1.94
N ASN A 22 2.08 -14.91 -2.78
CA ASN A 22 3.50 -14.66 -2.77
C ASN A 22 3.83 -13.47 -1.84
N ASP A 23 5.12 -13.23 -1.58
CA ASP A 23 5.61 -12.15 -0.71
C ASP A 23 5.39 -10.73 -1.28
N ILE A 24 4.98 -10.61 -2.54
CA ILE A 24 4.68 -9.36 -3.23
C ILE A 24 3.19 -9.01 -3.08
N SER A 25 2.34 -10.00 -2.81
CA SER A 25 0.90 -9.83 -2.72
C SER A 25 0.50 -8.73 -1.71
N PRO A 26 -0.38 -7.79 -2.10
CA PRO A 26 -0.94 -6.82 -1.17
C PRO A 26 -1.77 -7.49 -0.06
N MET A 27 -2.25 -8.71 -0.26
CA MET A 27 -3.05 -9.43 0.72
C MET A 27 -2.28 -9.76 2.00
N ASN A 28 -0.95 -9.87 1.94
CA ASN A 28 -0.12 -10.02 3.14
C ASN A 28 -0.24 -8.83 4.12
N GLU A 29 -0.63 -7.65 3.64
CA GLU A 29 -0.82 -6.46 4.48
C GLU A 29 -2.30 -6.17 4.75
N LEU A 30 -3.16 -6.47 3.78
CA LEU A 30 -4.59 -6.19 3.90
C LEU A 30 -5.31 -7.19 4.81
N ALA A 31 -4.84 -8.43 4.84
CA ALA A 31 -5.51 -9.50 5.56
C ALA A 31 -4.50 -10.48 6.21
N PRO A 32 -3.56 -9.99 7.05
CA PRO A 32 -2.49 -10.82 7.61
C PRO A 32 -3.02 -11.99 8.47
N ASP A 33 -4.12 -11.79 9.19
CA ASP A 33 -4.66 -12.73 10.17
C ASP A 33 -5.92 -13.46 9.68
N THR A 34 -6.14 -13.46 8.35
CA THR A 34 -7.39 -14.05 7.80
C THR A 34 -7.51 -15.55 8.03
N GLU A 35 -6.42 -16.30 8.21
CA GLU A 35 -6.50 -17.72 8.56
C GLU A 35 -7.10 -17.94 9.95
N GLU A 36 -6.64 -17.21 10.95
CA GLU A 36 -7.20 -17.27 12.30
C GLU A 36 -8.65 -16.79 12.31
N LEU A 37 -8.95 -15.72 11.58
CA LEU A 37 -10.30 -15.17 11.43
C LEU A 37 -11.25 -16.20 10.79
N ILE A 38 -10.86 -16.85 9.71
CA ILE A 38 -11.71 -17.83 9.00
C ILE A 38 -11.90 -19.07 9.83
N ASN A 39 -10.83 -19.58 10.47
CA ASN A 39 -10.92 -20.76 11.34
C ASN A 39 -11.77 -20.51 12.60
N GLY A 40 -11.93 -19.27 13.01
CA GLY A 40 -12.79 -18.85 14.14
C GLY A 40 -14.22 -18.44 13.73
N LEU A 41 -14.51 -18.30 12.44
CA LEU A 41 -15.85 -17.91 11.99
C LEU A 41 -16.85 -19.08 12.09
N PRO A 42 -18.10 -18.79 12.51
CA PRO A 42 -19.19 -19.76 12.41
C PRO A 42 -19.36 -20.26 10.98
N VAL A 43 -19.64 -21.55 10.84
CA VAL A 43 -19.86 -22.20 9.53
C VAL A 43 -20.94 -21.48 8.70
N ASP A 44 -21.94 -20.92 9.37
CA ASP A 44 -23.02 -20.16 8.75
C ASP A 44 -22.52 -18.95 7.97
N ILE A 45 -21.53 -18.22 8.46
CA ILE A 45 -20.96 -17.03 7.79
C ILE A 45 -20.21 -17.43 6.52
N LEU A 46 -19.49 -18.56 6.55
CA LEU A 46 -18.80 -19.07 5.37
C LEU A 46 -19.81 -19.53 4.31
N SER A 47 -20.86 -20.23 4.73
CA SER A 47 -21.93 -20.68 3.84
C SER A 47 -22.69 -19.51 3.23
N GLU A 48 -22.99 -18.48 3.99
CA GLU A 48 -23.61 -17.24 3.50
C GLU A 48 -22.72 -16.52 2.50
N THR A 49 -21.40 -16.45 2.77
CA THR A 49 -20.42 -15.88 1.83
C THR A 49 -20.40 -16.65 0.52
N ASP A 50 -20.40 -17.98 0.56
CA ASP A 50 -20.43 -18.85 -0.62
C ASP A 50 -21.72 -18.64 -1.45
N GLU A 51 -22.85 -18.50 -0.80
CA GLU A 51 -24.13 -18.22 -1.47
C GLU A 51 -24.16 -16.82 -2.11
N ILE A 52 -23.58 -15.82 -1.46
CA ILE A 52 -23.44 -14.46 -2.03
C ILE A 52 -22.56 -14.52 -3.28
N LEU A 53 -21.41 -15.20 -3.22
CA LEU A 53 -20.50 -15.34 -4.36
C LEU A 53 -21.15 -16.04 -5.56
N LYS A 54 -21.95 -17.08 -5.32
CA LYS A 54 -22.74 -17.77 -6.36
C LYS A 54 -23.83 -16.87 -6.94
N THR A 55 -24.61 -16.24 -6.08
CA THR A 55 -25.75 -15.40 -6.50
C THR A 55 -25.29 -14.20 -7.32
N GLN A 56 -24.11 -13.65 -7.02
CA GLN A 56 -23.49 -12.57 -7.78
C GLN A 56 -22.79 -13.06 -9.07
N GLY A 57 -22.76 -14.36 -9.34
CA GLY A 57 -22.08 -14.93 -10.49
C GLY A 57 -20.55 -14.79 -10.45
N ILE A 58 -19.99 -14.59 -9.26
CA ILE A 58 -18.56 -14.49 -9.02
C ILE A 58 -17.92 -15.89 -9.04
N THR A 59 -18.65 -16.89 -8.55
CA THR A 59 -18.28 -18.31 -8.61
C THR A 59 -19.31 -19.12 -9.38
N ASP A 60 -18.89 -20.30 -9.85
CA ASP A 60 -19.77 -21.31 -10.40
C ASP A 60 -20.45 -22.15 -9.28
N GLY A 61 -21.23 -23.18 -9.68
CA GLY A 61 -21.91 -24.07 -8.74
C GLY A 61 -20.97 -24.88 -7.83
N GLU A 62 -19.71 -25.05 -8.23
CA GLU A 62 -18.66 -25.74 -7.48
C GLU A 62 -17.78 -24.76 -6.67
N LEU A 63 -18.18 -23.51 -6.53
CA LEU A 63 -17.44 -22.41 -5.87
C LEU A 63 -16.13 -22.03 -6.57
N LYS A 64 -15.90 -22.45 -7.79
CA LYS A 64 -14.73 -22.04 -8.56
C LYS A 64 -14.93 -20.61 -9.08
N PRO A 65 -13.95 -19.72 -8.95
CA PRO A 65 -14.05 -18.37 -9.47
C PRO A 65 -14.32 -18.37 -10.99
N ALA A 66 -15.28 -17.57 -11.44
CA ALA A 66 -15.53 -17.36 -12.87
C ALA A 66 -14.26 -16.83 -13.55
N LYS A 67 -14.07 -17.16 -14.85
CA LYS A 67 -12.81 -16.87 -15.56
C LYS A 67 -12.23 -15.45 -15.36
N PRO A 68 -13.01 -14.35 -15.50
CA PRO A 68 -12.47 -13.01 -15.29
C PRO A 68 -12.03 -12.79 -13.84
N ILE A 69 -12.78 -13.31 -12.88
CA ILE A 69 -12.49 -13.20 -11.45
C ILE A 69 -11.28 -14.08 -11.08
N SER A 70 -11.19 -15.29 -11.63
CA SER A 70 -10.05 -16.18 -11.43
C SER A 70 -8.72 -15.50 -11.84
N ALA A 71 -8.70 -14.84 -13.00
CA ALA A 71 -7.53 -14.10 -13.46
C ALA A 71 -7.16 -12.93 -12.52
N PHE A 72 -8.18 -12.21 -12.04
CA PHE A 72 -7.99 -11.14 -11.06
C PHE A 72 -7.43 -11.67 -9.72
N ILE A 73 -8.05 -12.70 -9.16
CA ILE A 73 -7.60 -13.29 -7.89
C ILE A 73 -6.17 -13.83 -8.02
N LYS A 74 -5.84 -14.49 -9.14
CA LYS A 74 -4.47 -14.92 -9.41
C LYS A 74 -3.49 -13.75 -9.42
N ALA A 75 -3.82 -12.66 -10.11
CA ALA A 75 -2.97 -11.48 -10.16
C ALA A 75 -2.84 -10.80 -8.79
N LEU A 76 -3.89 -10.81 -7.96
CA LEU A 76 -3.88 -10.26 -6.61
C LEU A 76 -3.04 -11.10 -5.65
N PHE A 77 -3.10 -12.42 -5.75
CA PHE A 77 -2.40 -13.34 -4.85
C PHE A 77 -0.91 -13.49 -5.22
N ALA A 78 -0.59 -13.58 -6.50
CA ALA A 78 0.76 -13.76 -6.98
C ALA A 78 1.17 -12.73 -8.04
N PRO A 79 1.14 -11.42 -7.72
CA PRO A 79 1.57 -10.40 -8.65
C PRO A 79 3.09 -10.48 -8.86
N GLU A 80 3.56 -10.15 -10.08
CA GLU A 80 4.99 -9.99 -10.37
C GLU A 80 5.58 -8.75 -9.68
N LYS A 81 4.76 -7.74 -9.49
CA LYS A 81 5.11 -6.49 -8.81
C LYS A 81 3.87 -5.83 -8.22
N CYS A 82 4.08 -5.05 -7.17
CA CYS A 82 3.05 -4.29 -6.50
C CYS A 82 3.56 -2.89 -6.16
N LEU A 83 2.78 -1.88 -6.51
CA LEU A 83 2.98 -0.50 -6.11
C LEU A 83 1.84 -0.12 -5.17
N ARG A 84 2.18 0.37 -3.98
CA ARG A 84 1.23 0.88 -2.98
C ARG A 84 1.50 2.36 -2.76
N ALA A 85 0.46 3.16 -2.71
CA ALA A 85 0.52 4.56 -2.30
C ALA A 85 -0.49 4.79 -1.17
N GLU A 86 0.02 5.11 0.02
CA GLU A 86 -0.75 5.43 1.21
C GLU A 86 -0.60 6.92 1.51
N LEU A 87 -1.69 7.66 1.44
CA LEU A 87 -1.77 9.06 1.83
C LEU A 87 -2.51 9.15 3.16
N LYS A 88 -1.88 9.76 4.16
CA LYS A 88 -2.47 10.09 5.47
C LYS A 88 -2.62 11.60 5.59
N GLU A 89 -3.82 12.04 5.90
CA GLU A 89 -4.19 13.42 6.15
C GLU A 89 -4.95 13.53 7.48
N GLU A 90 -5.16 14.73 7.99
CA GLU A 90 -5.91 14.94 9.23
C GLU A 90 -7.33 14.31 9.20
N ASN A 91 -7.96 14.32 8.04
CA ASN A 91 -9.35 13.87 7.85
C ASN A 91 -9.48 12.41 7.41
N GLY A 92 -8.38 11.65 7.35
CA GLY A 92 -8.41 10.24 6.98
C GLY A 92 -7.20 9.74 6.22
N SER A 93 -7.31 8.52 5.73
CA SER A 93 -6.27 7.89 4.92
C SER A 93 -6.84 7.31 3.64
N SER A 94 -6.04 7.32 2.59
CA SER A 94 -6.30 6.65 1.32
C SER A 94 -5.19 5.65 1.07
N ASP A 95 -5.54 4.40 0.78
CA ASP A 95 -4.60 3.31 0.52
C ASP A 95 -4.92 2.67 -0.82
N VAL A 96 -4.04 2.89 -1.79
CA VAL A 96 -4.25 2.48 -3.19
C VAL A 96 -3.11 1.59 -3.64
N TYR A 97 -3.48 0.47 -4.24
CA TYR A 97 -2.56 -0.51 -4.81
C TYR A 97 -2.69 -0.54 -6.32
N PHE A 98 -1.56 -0.76 -6.98
CA PHE A 98 -1.49 -0.99 -8.42
C PHE A 98 -0.73 -2.29 -8.65
N ILE A 99 -1.34 -3.23 -9.38
CA ILE A 99 -0.72 -4.50 -9.79
C ILE A 99 -0.83 -4.70 -11.30
N PRO A 100 0.13 -5.36 -11.97
CA PRO A 100 0.02 -5.70 -13.38
C PRO A 100 -1.14 -6.66 -13.61
N PHE A 101 -1.89 -6.41 -14.70
CA PHE A 101 -2.99 -7.25 -15.10
C PHE A 101 -3.23 -7.11 -16.61
N ASP A 102 -3.13 -8.21 -17.35
CA ASP A 102 -3.43 -8.29 -18.78
C ASP A 102 -2.77 -7.19 -19.64
N GLY A 103 -1.46 -7.03 -19.46
CA GLY A 103 -0.67 -6.03 -20.19
C GLY A 103 -0.88 -4.57 -19.75
N ALA A 104 -1.73 -4.35 -18.76
CA ALA A 104 -2.00 -3.04 -18.14
C ALA A 104 -1.87 -3.13 -16.62
N TRP A 105 -2.57 -2.28 -15.89
CA TRP A 105 -2.58 -2.26 -14.42
C TRP A 105 -4.00 -2.30 -13.88
N LEU A 106 -4.18 -2.91 -12.73
CA LEU A 106 -5.36 -2.73 -11.89
C LEU A 106 -5.06 -1.70 -10.82
N MET A 107 -5.96 -0.77 -10.65
CA MET A 107 -5.98 0.15 -9.53
C MET A 107 -6.96 -0.39 -8.48
N MET A 108 -6.51 -0.53 -7.24
CA MET A 108 -7.32 -1.07 -6.16
C MET A 108 -7.29 -0.10 -4.98
N ASN A 109 -8.46 0.22 -4.45
CA ASN A 109 -8.62 1.03 -3.24
C ASN A 109 -9.03 0.11 -2.09
N ALA A 110 -8.23 0.09 -1.03
CA ALA A 110 -8.52 -0.66 0.18
C ALA A 110 -9.13 0.26 1.24
N LYS A 111 -10.34 -0.05 1.70
CA LYS A 111 -11.03 0.74 2.70
C LYS A 111 -11.98 -0.11 3.54
N HIS A 112 -11.87 -0.02 4.86
CA HIS A 112 -12.81 -0.64 5.82
C HIS A 112 -13.04 -2.16 5.58
N GLY A 113 -11.99 -2.91 5.26
CA GLY A 113 -12.11 -4.36 5.03
C GLY A 113 -12.63 -4.75 3.64
N GLU A 114 -12.73 -3.78 2.73
CA GLU A 114 -13.13 -3.99 1.35
C GLU A 114 -12.03 -3.57 0.37
N LEU A 115 -11.96 -4.23 -0.75
CA LEU A 115 -11.11 -3.92 -1.88
C LEU A 115 -11.97 -3.59 -3.10
N THR A 116 -11.93 -2.35 -3.53
CA THR A 116 -12.55 -1.93 -4.79
C THR A 116 -11.50 -1.91 -5.89
N ALA A 117 -11.65 -2.77 -6.88
CA ALA A 117 -10.77 -2.85 -8.04
C ALA A 117 -11.39 -2.15 -9.25
N ALA A 118 -10.57 -1.42 -9.98
CA ALA A 118 -10.90 -0.78 -11.25
C ALA A 118 -9.78 -1.02 -12.27
N GLY A 119 -10.14 -1.31 -13.49
CA GLY A 119 -9.17 -1.48 -14.58
C GLY A 119 -9.72 -2.20 -15.79
N PRO A 120 -8.86 -2.39 -16.79
CA PRO A 120 -7.43 -2.03 -16.84
C PRO A 120 -7.20 -0.51 -16.90
N VAL A 121 -6.11 -0.05 -16.30
CA VAL A 121 -5.63 1.34 -16.34
C VAL A 121 -4.19 1.39 -16.85
N SER A 122 -3.76 2.52 -17.43
CA SER A 122 -2.37 2.70 -17.82
C SER A 122 -1.49 3.01 -16.60
N TYR A 123 -0.20 2.74 -16.68
CA TYR A 123 0.75 3.13 -15.63
C TYR A 123 0.81 4.64 -15.41
N GLU A 124 0.51 5.44 -16.42
CA GLU A 124 0.42 6.91 -16.30
C GLU A 124 -0.63 7.33 -15.27
N ILE A 125 -1.74 6.58 -15.13
CA ILE A 125 -2.75 6.86 -14.08
C ILE A 125 -2.15 6.65 -12.69
N ALA A 126 -1.32 5.62 -12.49
CA ALA A 126 -0.61 5.43 -11.22
C ALA A 126 0.34 6.60 -10.92
N LYS A 127 1.09 7.07 -11.92
CA LYS A 127 1.98 8.23 -11.79
C LYS A 127 1.21 9.50 -11.43
N GLU A 128 0.11 9.78 -12.12
CA GLU A 128 -0.73 10.96 -11.83
C GLU A 128 -1.35 10.88 -10.43
N TYR A 129 -1.79 9.70 -10.00
CA TYR A 129 -2.26 9.50 -8.63
C TYR A 129 -1.16 9.83 -7.61
N ILE A 130 0.05 9.30 -7.79
CA ILE A 130 1.18 9.57 -6.89
C ILE A 130 1.55 11.05 -6.87
N LYS A 131 1.53 11.76 -8.02
CA LYS A 131 1.79 13.20 -8.07
C LYS A 131 0.72 14.00 -7.33
N ALA A 132 -0.54 13.65 -7.49
CA ALA A 132 -1.64 14.28 -6.77
C ALA A 132 -1.53 14.04 -5.26
N ALA A 133 -1.28 12.79 -4.84
CA ALA A 133 -1.07 12.43 -3.44
C ALA A 133 0.17 13.13 -2.84
N LEU A 134 1.26 13.27 -3.60
CA LEU A 134 2.44 14.03 -3.18
C LEU A 134 2.10 15.50 -2.93
N SER A 135 1.35 16.13 -3.82
CA SER A 135 0.95 17.53 -3.65
C SER A 135 0.17 17.71 -2.35
N SER A 136 -0.79 16.82 -2.06
CA SER A 136 -1.56 16.82 -0.82
C SER A 136 -0.67 16.60 0.42
N ALA A 137 0.24 15.61 0.36
CA ALA A 137 1.16 15.31 1.45
C ALA A 137 2.11 16.48 1.77
N LEU A 138 2.57 17.20 0.75
CA LEU A 138 3.45 18.36 0.92
C LEU A 138 2.70 19.61 1.45
N GLU A 139 1.39 19.61 1.45
CA GLU A 139 0.58 20.62 2.12
C GLU A 139 0.36 20.25 3.59
N ASN A 140 -0.35 19.15 3.87
CA ASN A 140 -0.80 18.81 5.22
C ASN A 140 -0.86 17.30 5.50
N GLY A 141 0.02 16.50 4.92
CA GLY A 141 -0.08 15.06 5.06
C GLY A 141 1.24 14.31 5.07
N VAL A 142 1.12 13.00 4.96
CA VAL A 142 2.23 12.06 4.80
C VAL A 142 1.90 11.11 3.65
N LEU A 143 2.75 11.07 2.63
CA LEU A 143 2.67 10.08 1.56
C LEU A 143 3.70 8.99 1.79
N SER A 144 3.27 7.75 1.83
CA SER A 144 4.13 6.56 1.78
C SER A 144 3.91 5.82 0.47
N VAL A 145 4.97 5.66 -0.32
CA VAL A 145 4.94 4.88 -1.57
C VAL A 145 5.84 3.66 -1.40
N GLN A 146 5.31 2.49 -1.71
CA GLN A 146 6.05 1.23 -1.65
C GLN A 146 5.99 0.55 -3.00
N TYR A 147 7.12 0.02 -3.44
CA TYR A 147 7.25 -0.82 -4.62
C TYR A 147 7.89 -2.14 -4.24
N ARG A 148 7.31 -3.24 -4.69
CA ARG A 148 7.80 -4.60 -4.47
C ARG A 148 7.82 -5.37 -5.77
N ASP A 149 8.89 -6.10 -5.98
CA ASP A 149 9.00 -7.10 -7.03
C ASP A 149 9.81 -8.32 -6.51
N GLU A 150 10.16 -9.23 -7.39
CA GLU A 150 10.95 -10.42 -7.03
C GLU A 150 12.36 -10.08 -6.51
N LYS A 151 12.93 -8.94 -6.91
CA LYS A 151 14.33 -8.56 -6.62
C LYS A 151 14.44 -7.64 -5.42
N CYS A 152 13.49 -6.73 -5.25
CA CYS A 152 13.61 -5.70 -4.22
C CYS A 152 12.28 -5.27 -3.60
N LYS A 153 12.41 -4.68 -2.42
CA LYS A 153 11.36 -3.87 -1.80
C LYS A 153 11.92 -2.47 -1.61
N ARG A 154 11.22 -1.48 -2.15
CA ARG A 154 11.53 -0.06 -2.00
C ARG A 154 10.40 0.62 -1.28
N SER A 155 10.72 1.53 -0.38
CA SER A 155 9.74 2.38 0.29
C SER A 155 10.23 3.81 0.38
N VAL A 156 9.31 4.76 0.23
CA VAL A 156 9.58 6.18 0.43
C VAL A 156 8.44 6.76 1.22
N THR A 157 8.78 7.56 2.23
CA THR A 157 7.84 8.40 2.96
C THR A 157 8.24 9.86 2.80
N VAL A 158 7.27 10.69 2.42
CA VAL A 158 7.46 12.13 2.20
C VAL A 158 6.44 12.88 3.04
N THR A 159 6.88 13.94 3.69
CA THR A 159 6.01 14.83 4.48
C THR A 159 6.54 16.27 4.47
N ASN A 160 5.64 17.20 4.79
CA ASN A 160 5.99 18.58 5.04
C ASN A 160 6.59 18.70 6.46
N ALA A 161 7.78 19.28 6.58
CA ALA A 161 8.44 19.60 7.86
C ALA A 161 8.73 21.11 7.95
N GLU A 162 9.08 21.60 9.13
CA GLU A 162 9.34 23.05 9.33
C GLU A 162 10.42 23.58 8.36
N GLU A 163 11.55 22.87 8.26
CA GLU A 163 12.72 23.30 7.50
C GLU A 163 12.71 22.86 6.02
N GLY A 164 11.70 22.07 5.58
CA GLY A 164 11.71 21.55 4.22
C GLY A 164 10.70 20.42 4.01
N TYR A 165 10.87 19.71 2.90
CA TYR A 165 10.19 18.44 2.66
C TYR A 165 11.05 17.30 3.17
N ALA A 166 10.61 16.61 4.22
CA ALA A 166 11.32 15.46 4.75
C ALA A 166 11.08 14.25 3.85
N PHE A 167 12.15 13.60 3.42
CA PHE A 167 12.15 12.44 2.56
C PHE A 167 12.90 11.30 3.27
N PHE A 168 12.23 10.17 3.45
CA PHE A 168 12.79 8.95 4.00
C PHE A 168 12.60 7.82 3.01
N GLY A 169 13.69 7.26 2.49
CA GLY A 169 13.67 6.16 1.55
C GLY A 169 14.39 4.92 2.08
N SER A 170 13.94 3.73 1.72
CA SER A 170 14.67 2.49 1.90
C SER A 170 14.60 1.60 0.67
N LEU A 171 15.66 0.86 0.45
CA LEU A 171 15.79 -0.17 -0.58
C LEU A 171 16.30 -1.44 0.07
N PHE A 172 15.49 -2.48 0.09
CA PHE A 172 15.89 -3.82 0.49
C PHE A 172 16.13 -4.68 -0.76
N ASP A 173 17.39 -5.10 -0.95
CA ASP A 173 17.77 -6.06 -1.99
C ASP A 173 17.59 -7.48 -1.44
N LYS A 174 16.70 -8.26 -2.06
CA LYS A 174 16.37 -9.61 -1.59
C LYS A 174 17.52 -10.61 -1.83
N ALA A 175 18.30 -10.43 -2.89
CA ALA A 175 19.41 -11.33 -3.22
C ALA A 175 20.58 -11.13 -2.26
N GLU A 176 20.94 -9.87 -1.99
CA GLU A 176 22.04 -9.53 -1.08
C GLU A 176 21.61 -9.51 0.39
N ARG A 177 20.30 -9.52 0.67
CA ARG A 177 19.69 -9.32 2.02
C ARG A 177 20.21 -8.06 2.71
N LYS A 178 20.41 -6.99 1.93
CA LYS A 178 20.90 -5.71 2.42
C LYS A 178 19.84 -4.64 2.30
N GLU A 179 19.75 -3.82 3.31
CA GLU A 179 18.94 -2.61 3.30
C GLU A 179 19.82 -1.38 3.19
N ARG A 180 19.46 -0.48 2.28
CA ARG A 180 20.04 0.85 2.15
C ARG A 180 18.96 1.85 2.53
N VAL A 181 19.32 2.82 3.38
CA VAL A 181 18.42 3.87 3.86
C VAL A 181 18.91 5.20 3.35
N TYR A 182 17.98 6.01 2.87
CA TYR A 182 18.20 7.35 2.37
C TYR A 182 17.32 8.34 3.14
N ILE A 183 17.93 9.35 3.77
CA ILE A 183 17.21 10.38 4.52
C ILE A 183 17.67 11.73 4.00
N HIS A 184 16.75 12.56 3.55
CA HIS A 184 17.05 13.89 3.03
C HIS A 184 15.99 14.92 3.40
N SER A 185 16.38 16.18 3.45
CA SER A 185 15.46 17.31 3.60
C SER A 185 15.63 18.22 2.40
N PHE A 186 14.59 18.35 1.59
CA PHE A 186 14.55 19.20 0.43
C PHE A 186 13.98 20.58 0.79
N ALA A 187 14.60 21.66 0.32
CA ALA A 187 14.03 23.00 0.46
C ALA A 187 12.62 23.08 -0.19
N LYS A 188 11.72 23.87 0.38
CA LYS A 188 10.33 24.04 -0.08
C LYS A 188 10.27 24.84 -1.39
N THR A 189 10.70 24.26 -2.49
CA THR A 189 10.69 24.86 -3.83
C THR A 189 9.90 23.99 -4.81
N GLU A 190 9.35 24.60 -5.85
CA GLU A 190 8.66 23.87 -6.93
C GLU A 190 9.60 22.92 -7.70
N GLU A 191 10.89 23.27 -7.78
CA GLU A 191 11.90 22.41 -8.40
C GLU A 191 12.07 21.11 -7.60
N ASN A 192 12.19 21.21 -6.27
CA ASN A 192 12.31 20.05 -5.38
C ASN A 192 11.03 19.22 -5.35
N LYS A 193 9.84 19.83 -5.43
CA LYS A 193 8.58 19.07 -5.61
C LYS A 193 8.62 18.21 -6.87
N LYS A 194 9.02 18.81 -8.01
CA LYS A 194 9.16 18.09 -9.29
C LYS A 194 10.22 17.00 -9.20
N HIS A 195 11.33 17.26 -8.52
CA HIS A 195 12.39 16.27 -8.32
C HIS A 195 11.90 15.08 -7.50
N ILE A 196 11.24 15.31 -6.36
CA ILE A 196 10.63 14.27 -5.54
C ILE A 196 9.59 13.47 -6.36
N ALA A 197 8.71 14.17 -7.10
CA ALA A 197 7.73 13.52 -7.97
C ALA A 197 8.40 12.58 -8.99
N LYS A 198 9.49 13.02 -9.62
CA LYS A 198 10.26 12.20 -10.56
C LYS A 198 10.87 10.97 -9.90
N MET A 199 11.42 11.09 -8.69
CA MET A 199 11.93 9.95 -7.94
C MET A 199 10.83 8.93 -7.61
N LEU A 200 9.62 9.39 -7.26
CA LEU A 200 8.50 8.51 -6.90
C LEU A 200 7.84 7.83 -8.11
N THR A 201 7.94 8.43 -9.31
CA THR A 201 7.21 7.97 -10.50
C THR A 201 8.11 7.44 -11.61
N GLY A 202 9.36 7.12 -11.32
CA GLY A 202 10.31 6.54 -12.27
C GLY A 202 9.79 5.24 -12.93
N GLU A 203 10.31 4.91 -14.12
CA GLU A 203 9.84 3.76 -14.92
C GLU A 203 10.04 2.39 -14.23
N LYS A 204 10.99 2.31 -13.31
CA LYS A 204 11.32 1.07 -12.54
C LYS A 204 10.71 1.05 -11.13
N GLY A 205 9.54 1.63 -10.96
CA GLY A 205 8.98 1.92 -9.66
C GLY A 205 9.43 3.31 -9.23
N PHE A 206 10.28 3.46 -8.24
CA PHE A 206 10.94 4.72 -7.96
C PHE A 206 12.45 4.49 -7.78
N GLU A 207 13.24 5.50 -8.12
CA GLU A 207 14.69 5.47 -8.01
C GLU A 207 15.09 6.20 -6.74
N LEU A 208 15.72 5.50 -5.81
CA LEU A 208 16.45 6.17 -4.74
C LEU A 208 17.79 6.66 -5.31
N PRO A 209 18.26 7.84 -4.93
CA PRO A 209 19.58 8.31 -5.33
C PRO A 209 20.64 7.26 -4.99
N GLU A 210 21.53 6.97 -5.92
CA GLU A 210 22.72 6.18 -5.64
C GLU A 210 23.61 7.01 -4.71
N GLY A 211 23.88 6.46 -3.53
CA GLY A 211 24.48 7.07 -2.38
C GLY A 211 25.49 8.19 -2.62
N GLU A 212 25.11 9.38 -2.28
CA GLU A 212 26.04 10.42 -1.86
C GLU A 212 25.95 10.56 -0.33
N ASN A 213 27.05 10.09 0.32
CA ASN A 213 27.45 10.40 1.70
C ASN A 213 26.61 9.88 2.88
N GLU A 214 26.95 8.68 3.32
CA GLU A 214 26.63 8.19 4.68
C GLU A 214 27.12 9.09 5.84
N GLN A 215 27.97 10.06 5.62
CA GLN A 215 28.61 10.85 6.68
C GLN A 215 27.99 12.22 6.94
N GLN A 216 27.37 12.86 5.95
CA GLN A 216 26.78 14.19 6.13
C GLN A 216 25.36 14.13 6.74
N ASP A 217 24.69 12.99 6.65
CA ASP A 217 23.29 12.83 7.05
C ASP A 217 23.04 12.47 8.51
N ARG A 218 24.05 12.08 9.29
CA ARG A 218 23.82 11.69 10.70
C ARG A 218 23.31 12.81 11.59
N LEU A 219 23.60 14.06 11.29
CA LEU A 219 23.11 15.21 12.06
C LEU A 219 21.71 15.66 11.59
N SER A 220 21.45 15.65 10.28
CA SER A 220 20.12 15.93 9.73
C SER A 220 19.15 14.79 10.03
N ALA A 221 19.59 13.53 9.93
CA ALA A 221 18.81 12.35 10.30
C ALA A 221 18.31 12.40 11.76
N LYS A 222 19.14 12.84 12.70
CA LYS A 222 18.74 13.00 14.11
C LYS A 222 17.64 14.06 14.31
N ARG A 223 17.64 15.14 13.50
CA ARG A 223 16.60 16.19 13.54
C ARG A 223 15.32 15.73 12.85
N VAL A 224 15.43 15.09 11.69
CA VAL A 224 14.28 14.52 10.98
C VAL A 224 13.63 13.38 11.79
N LEU A 225 14.42 12.49 12.39
CA LEU A 225 13.92 11.44 13.28
C LEU A 225 13.25 12.02 14.55
N ARG A 226 13.72 13.15 15.07
CA ARG A 226 13.00 13.86 16.14
C ARG A 226 11.65 14.39 15.67
N GLY A 227 11.57 14.99 14.49
CA GLY A 227 10.31 15.49 13.93
C GLY A 227 9.32 14.36 13.64
N ILE A 228 9.78 13.27 13.02
CA ILE A 228 8.95 12.08 12.74
C ILE A 228 8.60 11.37 14.05
N GLY A 229 9.52 11.26 15.00
CA GLY A 229 9.28 10.66 16.32
C GLY A 229 8.24 11.43 17.13
N ILE A 230 8.24 12.76 17.07
CA ILE A 230 7.24 13.61 17.73
C ILE A 230 5.87 13.44 17.06
N ALA A 231 5.81 13.42 15.73
CA ALA A 231 4.55 13.20 14.99
C ALA A 231 3.97 11.79 15.24
N LEU A 232 4.81 10.76 15.30
CA LEU A 232 4.40 9.39 15.66
C LEU A 232 3.95 9.30 17.13
N LEU A 233 4.68 9.94 18.07
CA LEU A 233 4.29 9.98 19.48
C LEU A 233 2.96 10.71 19.69
N VAL A 234 2.73 11.83 19.02
CA VAL A 234 1.45 12.55 19.08
C VAL A 234 0.31 11.70 18.57
N ASN A 235 0.49 10.97 17.46
CA ASN A 235 -0.53 10.05 16.94
C ASN A 235 -0.79 8.85 17.85
N ILE A 236 0.26 8.27 18.47
CA ILE A 236 0.10 7.18 19.44
C ILE A 236 -0.58 7.69 20.71
N CYS A 237 -0.21 8.85 21.23
CA CYS A 237 -0.87 9.46 22.40
C CYS A 237 -2.34 9.78 22.11
N ALA A 238 -2.66 10.32 20.92
CA ALA A 238 -4.04 10.58 20.53
C ALA A 238 -4.87 9.29 20.44
N ALA A 239 -4.32 8.23 19.85
CA ALA A 239 -4.96 6.92 19.76
C ALA A 239 -5.20 6.29 21.15
N VAL A 240 -4.24 6.40 22.06
CA VAL A 240 -4.37 5.92 23.45
C VAL A 240 -5.43 6.72 24.21
N ILE A 241 -5.45 8.05 24.07
CA ILE A 241 -6.45 8.90 24.72
C ILE A 241 -7.86 8.55 24.22
N VAL A 242 -8.04 8.35 22.91
CA VAL A 242 -9.34 7.95 22.33
C VAL A 242 -9.75 6.55 22.82
N ALA A 243 -8.81 5.61 22.93
CA ALA A 243 -9.09 4.27 23.45
C ALA A 243 -9.49 4.30 24.93
N VAL A 244 -8.81 5.10 25.76
CA VAL A 244 -9.14 5.28 27.18
C VAL A 244 -10.51 5.97 27.36
N LEU A 245 -10.80 7.00 26.58
CA LEU A 245 -12.10 7.67 26.62
C LEU A 245 -13.26 6.73 26.21
N LYS A 246 -13.04 5.85 25.24
CA LYS A 246 -14.04 4.83 24.84
C LYS A 246 -14.21 3.70 25.88
N ALA A 247 -13.25 3.49 26.76
CA ALA A 247 -13.32 2.46 27.81
C ALA A 247 -13.95 3.00 29.11
N VAL A 248 -14.06 4.32 29.26
CA VAL A 248 -14.58 5.00 30.48
C VAL A 248 -15.99 5.58 30.25
N LEU A 249 -16.45 5.71 29.02
CA LEU A 249 -17.81 6.08 28.63
C LEU A 249 -18.62 4.84 28.21
#